data_5b6eb98e5290fa74a31213d4763a7232
#
_entry.id   5b6eb98e5290fa74a31213d4763a7232
#
_cell.length_a   1.000
_cell.length_b   1.000
_cell.length_c   1.000
_cell.angle_alpha   90.00
_cell.angle_beta   90.00
_cell.angle_gamma   90.00
#
_symmetry.space_group_name_H-M   'P 1'
#
loop_
_entity.id
_entity.type
_entity.pdbx_description
1 polymer ?
#
loop_
_entity_poly.entity_id
_entity_poly.type
_entity_poly.pdbx_seq_one_letter_code
_entity_poly.pdbx_strand_id
1 'polypeptide(L)'
;KSYFFCGHNIKEFDIPYICRRMVKHGVTMPHMLDIAGKKPWQTEQLLDTLDLWRFGDIKGYTSLNLICAVLGIESPKTDMDGSKVGPVYYEEGDLERISSYCVEDVIATIKVMFKFLNMPMIEAENIQIIPWKDTESE
;
A
#
# COMPACT_ATOMS: atom_id res chain seq x y z
N LYS A 1 -10.43 -16.45 -11.48
CA LYS A 1 -9.16 -15.67 -11.46
C LYS A 1 -8.79 -15.45 -10.00
N SER A 2 -7.56 -15.80 -9.64
CA SER A 2 -7.01 -15.45 -8.33
C SER A 2 -6.55 -14.00 -8.39
N TYR A 3 -6.96 -13.20 -7.41
CA TYR A 3 -6.50 -11.83 -7.25
C TYR A 3 -5.63 -11.76 -6.00
N PHE A 4 -4.61 -10.93 -6.03
CA PHE A 4 -3.76 -10.65 -4.90
C PHE A 4 -3.81 -9.16 -4.60
N PHE A 5 -3.78 -8.82 -3.31
CA PHE A 5 -3.48 -7.48 -2.86
C PHE A 5 -2.01 -7.42 -2.49
N CYS A 6 -1.31 -6.43 -2.99
CA CYS A 6 0.08 -6.19 -2.63
C CYS A 6 0.20 -4.81 -1.99
N GLY A 7 0.93 -4.73 -0.89
CA GLY A 7 1.21 -3.47 -0.22
C GLY A 7 2.33 -3.61 0.79
N HIS A 8 2.64 -2.52 1.48
CA HIS A 8 3.63 -2.48 2.54
C HIS A 8 2.93 -2.30 3.88
N ASN A 9 3.09 -3.25 4.79
CA ASN A 9 2.41 -3.28 6.09
C ASN A 9 0.87 -3.33 6.01
N ILE A 10 0.34 -3.85 4.90
CA ILE A 10 -1.12 -3.87 4.66
C ILE A 10 -1.87 -4.77 5.62
N LYS A 11 -1.25 -5.86 6.08
CA LYS A 11 -1.88 -6.83 6.99
C LYS A 11 -2.11 -6.25 8.39
N GLU A 12 -1.22 -5.37 8.84
CA GLU A 12 -1.32 -4.75 10.17
C GLU A 12 -2.07 -3.41 10.13
N PHE A 13 -2.08 -2.70 8.99
CA PHE A 13 -2.64 -1.35 8.90
C PHE A 13 -3.81 -1.23 7.93
N ASP A 14 -3.57 -1.27 6.61
CA ASP A 14 -4.58 -0.89 5.60
C ASP A 14 -5.79 -1.83 5.61
N ILE A 15 -5.58 -3.14 5.56
CA ILE A 15 -6.67 -4.11 5.51
C ILE A 15 -7.53 -4.05 6.79
N PRO A 16 -6.96 -4.08 8.01
CA PRO A 16 -7.75 -3.92 9.22
C PRO A 16 -8.51 -2.58 9.27
N TYR A 17 -7.90 -1.49 8.80
CA TYR A 17 -8.53 -0.18 8.77
C TYR A 17 -9.76 -0.17 7.83
N ILE A 18 -9.58 -0.62 6.57
CA ILE A 18 -10.65 -0.70 5.58
C ILE A 18 -11.79 -1.60 6.10
N CYS A 19 -11.47 -2.79 6.61
CA CYS A 19 -12.45 -3.72 7.13
C CYS A 19 -13.29 -3.11 8.28
N ARG A 20 -12.65 -2.43 9.23
CA ARG A 20 -13.35 -1.74 10.32
C ARG A 20 -14.26 -0.63 9.80
N ARG A 21 -13.83 0.11 8.78
CA ARG A 21 -14.64 1.14 8.12
C ARG A 21 -15.85 0.53 7.42
N MET A 22 -15.67 -0.59 6.71
CA MET A 22 -16.78 -1.30 6.07
C MET A 22 -17.82 -1.77 7.10
N VAL A 23 -17.39 -2.38 8.20
CA VAL A 23 -18.30 -2.78 9.29
C VAL A 23 -19.05 -1.59 9.86
N LYS A 24 -18.34 -0.47 10.15
CA LYS A 24 -18.95 0.75 10.68
C LYS A 24 -20.07 1.31 9.78
N HIS A 25 -19.90 1.18 8.46
CA HIS A 25 -20.84 1.74 7.47
C HIS A 25 -21.81 0.71 6.91
N GLY A 26 -21.84 -0.52 7.44
CA GLY A 26 -22.74 -1.58 6.96
C GLY A 26 -22.45 -2.04 5.53
N VAL A 27 -21.21 -1.87 5.07
CA VAL A 27 -20.78 -2.31 3.73
C VAL A 27 -20.44 -3.78 3.76
N THR A 28 -20.94 -4.54 2.79
CA THR A 28 -20.66 -5.98 2.68
C THR A 28 -19.17 -6.23 2.48
N MET A 29 -18.58 -7.07 3.34
CA MET A 29 -17.16 -7.43 3.28
C MET A 29 -16.87 -8.31 2.06
N PRO A 30 -15.99 -7.91 1.12
CA PRO A 30 -15.51 -8.81 0.08
C PRO A 30 -14.76 -10.00 0.68
N HIS A 31 -14.99 -11.19 0.15
CA HIS A 31 -14.36 -12.41 0.66
C HIS A 31 -12.82 -12.32 0.78
N MET A 32 -12.17 -11.58 -0.10
CA MET A 32 -10.72 -11.40 -0.09
C MET A 32 -10.22 -10.57 1.10
N LEU A 33 -11.04 -9.68 1.62
CA LEU A 33 -10.75 -8.83 2.77
C LEU A 33 -11.24 -9.43 4.09
N ASP A 34 -12.11 -10.44 4.03
CA ASP A 34 -12.62 -11.12 5.23
C ASP A 34 -11.56 -12.04 5.82
N ILE A 35 -10.67 -11.43 6.60
CA ILE A 35 -9.55 -12.11 7.28
C ILE A 35 -9.78 -12.29 8.78
N ALA A 36 -10.97 -11.93 9.29
CA ALA A 36 -11.29 -12.03 10.71
C ALA A 36 -11.14 -13.49 11.20
N GLY A 37 -10.28 -13.69 12.21
CA GLY A 37 -10.00 -15.01 12.77
C GLY A 37 -9.16 -15.95 11.90
N LYS A 38 -8.75 -15.53 10.71
CA LYS A 38 -7.86 -16.33 9.86
C LYS A 38 -6.44 -16.38 10.42
N LYS A 39 -5.78 -17.51 10.19
CA LYS A 39 -4.36 -17.69 10.51
C LYS A 39 -3.50 -17.09 9.39
N PRO A 40 -2.22 -16.73 9.67
CA PRO A 40 -1.34 -16.12 8.66
C PRO A 40 -1.27 -16.89 7.34
N TRP A 41 -1.26 -18.23 7.40
CA TRP A 41 -1.23 -19.09 6.19
C TRP A 41 -2.58 -19.20 5.45
N GLN A 42 -3.63 -18.56 5.94
CA GLN A 42 -4.93 -18.47 5.29
C GLN A 42 -5.16 -17.11 4.62
N THR A 43 -4.14 -16.27 4.59
CA THR A 43 -4.17 -14.92 4.01
C THR A 43 -3.14 -14.75 2.90
N GLU A 44 -2.87 -15.83 2.16
CA GLU A 44 -1.88 -15.87 1.07
C GLU A 44 -2.19 -14.88 -0.06
N GLN A 45 -3.46 -14.49 -0.22
CA GLN A 45 -3.87 -13.45 -1.16
C GLN A 45 -3.38 -12.04 -0.79
N LEU A 46 -2.88 -11.85 0.43
CA LEU A 46 -2.32 -10.57 0.89
C LEU A 46 -0.78 -10.65 0.85
N LEU A 47 -0.20 -10.06 -0.16
CA LEU A 47 1.25 -9.96 -0.32
C LEU A 47 1.73 -8.69 0.39
N ASP A 48 2.36 -8.87 1.55
CA ASP A 48 2.87 -7.78 2.37
C ASP A 48 4.40 -7.71 2.27
N THR A 49 4.91 -6.65 1.67
CA THR A 49 6.35 -6.49 1.46
C THR A 49 7.13 -6.33 2.76
N LEU A 50 6.49 -5.87 3.85
CA LEU A 50 7.11 -5.84 5.17
C LEU A 50 7.27 -7.27 5.74
N ASP A 51 6.23 -8.11 5.62
CA ASP A 51 6.32 -9.51 6.05
C ASP A 51 7.41 -10.28 5.28
N LEU A 52 7.46 -10.06 3.96
CA LEU A 52 8.50 -10.67 3.11
C LEU A 52 9.90 -10.21 3.53
N TRP A 53 10.08 -8.91 3.82
CA TRP A 53 11.34 -8.34 4.27
C TRP A 53 11.80 -8.87 5.62
N ARG A 54 10.87 -9.14 6.51
CA ARG A 54 11.15 -9.65 7.86
C ARG A 54 11.76 -11.05 7.85
N PHE A 55 11.51 -11.89 6.86
CA PHE A 55 11.97 -13.28 6.85
C PHE A 55 11.76 -14.02 8.18
N GLY A 56 10.65 -13.75 8.86
CA GLY A 56 10.31 -14.34 10.15
C GLY A 56 10.74 -13.54 11.38
N ASP A 57 11.49 -12.44 11.23
CA ASP A 57 11.73 -11.49 12.33
C ASP A 57 10.51 -10.59 12.54
N ILE A 58 9.70 -10.96 13.54
CA ILE A 58 8.44 -10.24 13.83
C ILE A 58 8.62 -8.95 14.62
N LYS A 59 9.83 -8.64 15.09
CA LYS A 59 10.06 -7.50 15.99
C LYS A 59 10.44 -6.20 15.28
N GLY A 60 10.88 -6.27 14.03
CA GLY A 60 11.37 -5.13 13.28
C GLY A 60 10.30 -4.50 12.41
N TYR A 61 10.02 -3.21 12.57
CA TYR A 61 9.36 -2.40 11.55
C TYR A 61 10.43 -1.76 10.67
N THR A 62 10.32 -2.00 9.37
CA THR A 62 11.18 -1.36 8.37
C THR A 62 10.30 -0.56 7.43
N SER A 63 10.52 0.74 7.33
CA SER A 63 9.73 1.58 6.44
C SER A 63 9.98 1.24 4.96
N LEU A 64 8.97 1.50 4.11
CA LEU A 64 9.08 1.32 2.66
C LEU A 64 10.30 2.06 2.09
N ASN A 65 10.53 3.30 2.53
CA ASN A 65 11.66 4.12 2.10
C ASN A 65 13.01 3.48 2.44
N LEU A 66 13.13 2.86 3.63
CA LEU A 66 14.37 2.18 4.01
C LEU A 66 14.58 0.91 3.17
N ILE A 67 13.53 0.15 2.91
CA ILE A 67 13.63 -1.02 2.02
C ILE A 67 14.04 -0.60 0.61
N CYS A 68 13.43 0.46 0.07
CA CYS A 68 13.80 1.01 -1.23
C CYS A 68 15.28 1.39 -1.27
N ALA A 69 15.77 2.12 -0.27
CA ALA A 69 17.16 2.53 -0.19
C ALA A 69 18.12 1.32 -0.18
N VAL A 70 17.83 0.30 0.62
CA VAL A 70 18.65 -0.93 0.71
C VAL A 70 18.65 -1.70 -0.60
N LEU A 71 17.51 -1.75 -1.31
CA LEU A 71 17.36 -2.46 -2.57
C LEU A 71 17.83 -1.66 -3.80
N GLY A 72 18.32 -0.44 -3.61
CA GLY A 72 18.73 0.45 -4.72
C GLY A 72 17.55 0.89 -5.58
N ILE A 73 16.34 0.97 -5.01
CA ILE A 73 15.15 1.50 -5.65
C ILE A 73 15.10 3.00 -5.35
N GLU A 74 14.92 3.80 -6.39
CA GLU A 74 14.72 5.23 -6.21
C GLU A 74 13.45 5.47 -5.39
N SER A 75 13.63 6.07 -4.21
CA SER A 75 12.52 6.42 -3.34
C SER A 75 11.84 7.68 -3.85
N PRO A 76 10.50 7.77 -3.75
CA PRO A 76 9.81 8.99 -4.11
C PRO A 76 10.34 10.17 -3.31
N LYS A 77 10.73 11.24 -4.03
CA LYS A 77 11.15 12.51 -3.41
C LYS A 77 9.91 13.32 -3.07
N THR A 78 9.14 12.87 -2.10
CA THR A 78 7.98 13.64 -1.63
C THR A 78 8.32 14.37 -0.34
N ASP A 79 7.74 15.54 -0.16
CA ASP A 79 7.74 16.28 1.11
C ASP A 79 6.71 15.72 2.10
N MET A 80 5.96 14.68 1.68
CA MET A 80 4.93 13.97 2.42
C MET A 80 5.48 12.72 3.11
N ASP A 81 4.94 12.44 4.26
CA ASP A 81 5.03 11.15 4.95
C ASP A 81 3.68 10.86 5.65
N GLY A 82 3.50 9.65 6.15
CA GLY A 82 2.23 9.23 6.74
C GLY A 82 1.74 10.12 7.89
N SER A 83 2.64 10.81 8.61
CA SER A 83 2.26 11.71 9.71
C SER A 83 1.65 13.02 9.21
N LYS A 84 1.96 13.43 7.99
CA LYS A 84 1.46 14.68 7.38
C LYS A 84 0.11 14.52 6.68
N VAL A 85 -0.34 13.28 6.40
CA VAL A 85 -1.61 13.04 5.70
C VAL A 85 -2.79 13.68 6.44
N GLY A 86 -2.86 13.55 7.77
CA GLY A 86 -3.93 14.14 8.57
C GLY A 86 -3.98 15.67 8.45
N PRO A 87 -2.91 16.42 8.77
CA PRO A 87 -2.84 17.86 8.57
C PRO A 87 -3.19 18.30 7.16
N VAL A 88 -2.61 17.67 6.13
CA VAL A 88 -2.90 18.01 4.73
C VAL A 88 -4.37 17.80 4.38
N TYR A 89 -5.00 16.74 4.90
CA TYR A 89 -6.41 16.48 4.68
C TYR A 89 -7.32 17.48 5.39
N TYR A 90 -7.11 17.71 6.70
CA TYR A 90 -8.04 18.48 7.52
C TYR A 90 -7.78 19.98 7.51
N GLU A 91 -6.53 20.42 7.31
CA GLU A 91 -6.15 21.83 7.39
C GLU A 91 -5.96 22.45 6.01
N GLU A 92 -5.36 21.71 5.06
CA GLU A 92 -5.07 22.22 3.72
C GLU A 92 -6.15 21.81 2.71
N GLY A 93 -6.87 20.69 2.92
CA GLY A 93 -7.86 20.14 1.98
C GLY A 93 -7.25 19.63 0.67
N ASP A 94 -5.94 19.39 0.64
CA ASP A 94 -5.18 19.04 -0.56
C ASP A 94 -5.20 17.53 -0.84
N LEU A 95 -6.32 17.05 -1.39
CA LEU A 95 -6.46 15.65 -1.78
C LEU A 95 -5.56 15.24 -2.94
N GLU A 96 -5.22 16.16 -3.83
CA GLU A 96 -4.36 15.86 -4.98
C GLU A 96 -2.94 15.52 -4.50
N ARG A 97 -2.42 16.27 -3.55
CA ARG A 97 -1.12 16.01 -2.92
C ARG A 97 -1.11 14.66 -2.20
N ILE A 98 -2.19 14.32 -1.46
CA ILE A 98 -2.33 13.01 -0.81
C ILE A 98 -2.39 11.90 -1.85
N SER A 99 -3.18 12.08 -2.91
CA SER A 99 -3.30 11.10 -4.00
C SER A 99 -1.94 10.85 -4.68
N SER A 100 -1.20 11.89 -4.99
CA SER A 100 0.14 11.80 -5.58
C SER A 100 1.09 11.02 -4.68
N TYR A 101 1.09 11.31 -3.38
CA TYR A 101 1.87 10.56 -2.39
C TYR A 101 1.50 9.07 -2.38
N CYS A 102 0.20 8.74 -2.37
CA CYS A 102 -0.23 7.34 -2.40
C CYS A 102 0.18 6.62 -3.69
N VAL A 103 0.13 7.29 -4.83
CA VAL A 103 0.58 6.72 -6.12
C VAL A 103 2.07 6.37 -6.07
N GLU A 104 2.89 7.26 -5.54
CA GLU A 104 4.33 7.02 -5.39
C GLU A 104 4.62 5.83 -4.46
N ASP A 105 3.91 5.71 -3.34
CA ASP A 105 4.03 4.57 -2.43
C ASP A 105 3.63 3.24 -3.12
N VAL A 106 2.59 3.26 -3.96
CA VAL A 106 2.18 2.09 -4.76
C VAL A 106 3.28 1.70 -5.74
N ILE A 107 3.85 2.66 -6.47
CA ILE A 107 4.94 2.41 -7.43
C ILE A 107 6.16 1.83 -6.71
N ALA A 108 6.55 2.40 -5.58
CA ALA A 108 7.67 1.90 -4.77
C ALA A 108 7.41 0.46 -4.30
N THR A 109 6.19 0.17 -3.82
CA THR A 109 5.80 -1.17 -3.38
C THR A 109 5.87 -2.20 -4.51
N ILE A 110 5.42 -1.84 -5.72
CA ILE A 110 5.53 -2.71 -6.91
C ILE A 110 7.00 -3.01 -7.22
N LYS A 111 7.86 -2.01 -7.21
CA LYS A 111 9.29 -2.16 -7.46
C LYS A 111 9.96 -3.07 -6.41
N VAL A 112 9.60 -2.91 -5.14
CA VAL A 112 10.06 -3.79 -4.05
C VAL A 112 9.60 -5.23 -4.30
N MET A 113 8.33 -5.43 -4.66
CA MET A 113 7.81 -6.77 -4.96
C MET A 113 8.52 -7.41 -6.15
N PHE A 114 8.87 -6.64 -7.20
CA PHE A 114 9.65 -7.15 -8.35
C PHE A 114 11.04 -7.64 -7.92
N LYS A 115 11.68 -6.97 -6.96
CA LYS A 115 12.94 -7.47 -6.37
C LYS A 115 12.76 -8.81 -5.68
N PHE A 116 11.71 -8.98 -4.87
CA PHE A 116 11.42 -10.27 -4.22
C PHE A 116 11.15 -11.40 -5.23
N LEU A 117 10.48 -11.08 -6.34
CA LEU A 117 10.19 -12.03 -7.40
C LEU A 117 11.35 -12.27 -8.38
N ASN A 118 12.49 -11.56 -8.18
CA ASN A 118 13.62 -11.56 -9.09
C ASN A 118 13.20 -11.23 -10.55
N MET A 119 12.26 -10.32 -10.69
CA MET A 119 11.76 -9.84 -11.99
C MET A 119 12.57 -8.63 -12.47
N PRO A 120 12.64 -8.39 -13.79
CA PRO A 120 13.15 -7.14 -14.34
C PRO A 120 12.40 -5.93 -13.76
N MET A 121 13.12 -4.85 -13.46
CA MET A 121 12.49 -3.65 -12.94
C MET A 121 11.56 -3.04 -13.99
N ILE A 122 10.40 -2.54 -13.53
CA ILE A 122 9.47 -1.83 -14.41
C ILE A 122 10.03 -0.47 -14.78
N GLU A 123 10.10 -0.19 -16.07
CA GLU A 123 10.54 1.09 -16.60
C GLU A 123 9.44 2.15 -16.45
N ALA A 124 9.82 3.42 -16.26
CA ALA A 124 8.86 4.50 -16.03
C ALA A 124 7.85 4.66 -17.17
N GLU A 125 8.27 4.42 -18.41
CA GLU A 125 7.42 4.48 -19.60
C GLU A 125 6.28 3.44 -19.63
N ASN A 126 6.42 2.36 -18.85
CA ASN A 126 5.43 1.30 -18.71
C ASN A 126 4.48 1.53 -17.52
N ILE A 127 4.61 2.67 -16.83
CA ILE A 127 3.74 3.05 -15.72
C ILE A 127 2.74 4.10 -16.21
N GLN A 128 1.47 3.74 -16.27
CA GLN A 128 0.39 4.67 -16.58
C GLN A 128 -0.33 5.10 -15.30
N ILE A 129 -0.23 6.37 -14.96
CA ILE A 129 -0.99 6.97 -13.86
C ILE A 129 -2.29 7.52 -14.43
N ILE A 130 -3.42 7.03 -13.92
CA ILE A 130 -4.74 7.55 -14.27
C ILE A 130 -5.08 8.62 -13.23
N PRO A 131 -5.20 9.90 -13.62
CA PRO A 131 -5.54 10.97 -12.69
C PRO A 131 -6.88 10.68 -12.01
N TRP A 132 -6.95 10.95 -10.71
CA TRP A 132 -8.22 10.96 -10.01
C TRP A 132 -9.10 12.08 -10.60
N LYS A 133 -10.29 11.72 -11.04
CA LYS A 133 -11.29 12.69 -11.47
C LYS A 133 -12.28 12.84 -10.32
N ASP A 134 -12.50 14.08 -9.89
CA ASP A 134 -13.65 14.38 -9.05
C ASP A 134 -14.93 13.91 -9.76
N THR A 135 -15.59 12.93 -9.19
CA THR A 135 -16.90 12.46 -9.66
C THR A 135 -18.03 13.35 -9.15
N GLU A 136 -17.76 14.63 -8.91
CA GLU A 136 -18.78 15.62 -8.66
C GLU A 136 -19.21 16.28 -9.97
N SER A 137 -19.97 15.56 -10.77
CA SER A 137 -20.91 16.13 -11.72
C SER A 137 -21.69 15.03 -12.47
N GLU A 138 -22.62 14.39 -11.79
CA GLU A 138 -23.84 13.89 -12.44
C GLU A 138 -25.00 13.91 -11.42
#